data_39e46d8669a8012e3a845beb428599f7
#
_entry.id   39e46d8669a8012e3a845beb428599f7
#
_cell.length_a   1.000
_cell.length_b   1.000
_cell.length_c   1.000
_cell.angle_alpha   90.00
_cell.angle_beta   90.00
_cell.angle_gamma   90.00
#
_symmetry.space_group_name_H-M   'P 1'
#
loop_
_entity.id
_entity.type
_entity.pdbx_description
1 polymer ?
#
loop_
_entity_poly.entity_id
_entity_poly.type
_entity_poly.pdbx_seq_one_letter_code
_entity_poly.pdbx_strand_id
1 'polypeptide(L)'
;MASVLMFQGLGVEDAMIAFWTSLILLPWTIKPLWSPFLELFKTKKFYVVTTQIATGVAFGLVALSLTMEHFFLVAIIFLAVVAFSGATHDIACDGVYMGELSTAQQAKYIGWQGAFYNIAKIAATGGLVYLSGYLIERFTPAGATDAAAAFLANRNAWMIIMGILSVAMIALGFYHIFILPGRSKSAAEVAAAHSRTASDVMRELWSVLRAFFTKKYIWYYIAFIVLYRFGEGFVVKIVPLFLKAERAA
;
A
#
# COMPACT_ATOMS: atom_id res chain seq x y z
N MET A 1 -8.47 3.78 -4.29
CA MET A 1 -9.65 4.68 -4.25
C MET A 1 -9.22 6.15 -4.33
N ALA A 2 -8.37 6.66 -3.43
CA ALA A 2 -7.92 8.06 -3.46
C ALA A 2 -7.26 8.46 -4.80
N SER A 3 -6.36 7.65 -5.36
CA SER A 3 -5.74 7.91 -6.67
C SER A 3 -6.74 7.95 -7.83
N VAL A 4 -7.80 7.14 -7.77
CA VAL A 4 -8.88 7.16 -8.77
C VAL A 4 -9.58 8.51 -8.74
N LEU A 5 -10.01 8.96 -7.55
CA LEU A 5 -10.68 10.25 -7.39
C LEU A 5 -9.78 11.43 -7.77
N MET A 6 -8.48 11.33 -7.46
CA MET A 6 -7.50 12.33 -7.87
C MET A 6 -7.46 12.49 -9.40
N PHE A 7 -7.30 11.39 -10.12
CA PHE A 7 -7.19 11.42 -11.57
C PHE A 7 -8.52 11.80 -12.25
N GLN A 8 -9.65 11.33 -11.72
CA GLN A 8 -10.98 11.78 -12.21
C GLN A 8 -11.17 13.28 -12.04
N GLY A 9 -10.81 13.82 -10.87
CA GLY A 9 -10.87 15.28 -10.63
C GLY A 9 -9.92 16.10 -11.52
N LEU A 10 -8.89 15.47 -12.07
CA LEU A 10 -7.94 16.06 -13.02
C LEU A 10 -8.31 15.75 -14.49
N GLY A 11 -9.49 15.22 -14.75
CA GLY A 11 -10.00 15.01 -16.10
C GLY A 11 -9.36 13.87 -16.89
N VAL A 12 -8.71 12.91 -16.21
CA VAL A 12 -8.17 11.72 -16.87
C VAL A 12 -9.30 10.75 -17.21
N GLU A 13 -9.23 10.11 -18.37
CA GLU A 13 -10.21 9.15 -18.84
C GLU A 13 -10.33 7.92 -17.91
N ASP A 14 -11.56 7.51 -17.59
CA ASP A 14 -11.84 6.43 -16.64
C ASP A 14 -11.21 5.08 -17.04
N ALA A 15 -11.15 4.78 -18.34
CA ALA A 15 -10.51 3.56 -18.84
C ALA A 15 -9.01 3.53 -18.54
N MET A 16 -8.33 4.66 -18.74
CA MET A 16 -6.91 4.82 -18.40
C MET A 16 -6.68 4.71 -16.89
N ILE A 17 -7.53 5.35 -16.09
CA ILE A 17 -7.47 5.27 -14.63
C ILE A 17 -7.63 3.82 -14.17
N ALA A 18 -8.66 3.13 -14.65
CA ALA A 18 -8.94 1.75 -14.27
C ALA A 18 -7.79 0.80 -14.63
N PHE A 19 -7.24 0.91 -15.82
CA PHE A 19 -6.13 0.09 -16.29
C PHE A 19 -4.87 0.29 -15.43
N TRP A 20 -4.38 1.52 -15.34
CA TRP A 20 -3.12 1.80 -14.65
C TRP A 20 -3.20 1.61 -13.14
N THR A 21 -4.30 1.99 -12.50
CA THR A 21 -4.46 1.77 -11.05
C THR A 21 -4.62 0.30 -10.70
N SER A 22 -5.12 -0.53 -11.62
CA SER A 22 -5.13 -2.00 -11.44
C SER A 22 -3.71 -2.59 -11.50
N LEU A 23 -2.86 -2.10 -12.41
CA LEU A 23 -1.46 -2.52 -12.49
C LEU A 23 -0.66 -2.17 -11.22
N ILE A 24 -0.95 -1.03 -10.59
CA ILE A 24 -0.33 -0.61 -9.32
C ILE A 24 -0.59 -1.63 -8.19
N LEU A 25 -1.63 -2.45 -8.27
CA LEU A 25 -1.91 -3.49 -7.27
C LEU A 25 -1.08 -4.76 -7.44
N LEU A 26 -0.44 -4.96 -8.60
CA LEU A 26 0.37 -6.17 -8.89
C LEU A 26 1.45 -6.47 -7.86
N PRO A 27 2.21 -5.49 -7.30
CA PRO A 27 3.22 -5.79 -6.30
C PRO A 27 2.70 -6.60 -5.10
N TRP A 28 1.48 -6.32 -4.62
CA TRP A 28 0.89 -7.11 -3.53
C TRP A 28 0.59 -8.56 -3.92
N THR A 29 0.23 -8.79 -5.17
CA THR A 29 -0.07 -10.14 -5.68
C THR A 29 1.19 -10.98 -5.85
N ILE A 30 2.28 -10.36 -6.30
CA ILE A 30 3.53 -11.05 -6.60
C ILE A 30 4.57 -10.99 -5.47
N LYS A 31 4.22 -10.48 -4.28
CA LYS A 31 5.07 -10.47 -3.06
C LYS A 31 5.89 -11.75 -2.85
N PRO A 32 5.33 -12.96 -2.98
CA PRO A 32 6.06 -14.18 -2.72
C PRO A 32 7.32 -14.34 -3.58
N LEU A 33 7.37 -13.69 -4.75
CA LEU A 33 8.50 -13.82 -5.67
C LEU A 33 9.78 -13.16 -5.15
N TRP A 34 9.67 -12.04 -4.42
CA TRP A 34 10.87 -11.36 -3.91
C TRP A 34 11.01 -11.41 -2.38
N SER A 35 9.98 -11.86 -1.66
CA SER A 35 10.04 -11.95 -0.20
C SER A 35 11.27 -12.72 0.32
N PRO A 36 11.66 -13.89 -0.23
CA PRO A 36 12.83 -14.62 0.21
C PRO A 36 14.15 -13.86 0.00
N PHE A 37 14.22 -13.02 -1.05
CA PHE A 37 15.43 -12.25 -1.34
C PHE A 37 15.68 -11.16 -0.29
N LEU A 38 14.63 -10.62 0.34
CA LEU A 38 14.80 -9.61 1.38
C LEU A 38 15.53 -10.17 2.62
N GLU A 39 15.50 -11.48 2.82
CA GLU A 39 16.20 -12.12 3.94
C GLU A 39 17.71 -12.22 3.72
N LEU A 40 18.16 -12.22 2.47
CA LEU A 40 19.56 -12.38 2.12
C LEU A 40 20.41 -11.14 2.42
N PHE A 41 19.85 -9.93 2.25
CA PHE A 41 20.71 -8.74 2.15
C PHE A 41 20.75 -7.91 3.44
N LYS A 42 19.64 -7.52 4.01
CA LYS A 42 19.58 -6.56 5.11
C LYS A 42 18.65 -7.00 6.24
N THR A 43 18.62 -6.24 7.32
CA THR A 43 17.72 -6.47 8.46
C THR A 43 16.29 -6.04 8.11
N LYS A 44 15.30 -6.62 8.78
CA LYS A 44 13.89 -6.23 8.60
C LYS A 44 13.68 -4.75 8.93
N LYS A 45 14.32 -4.24 10.00
CA LYS A 45 14.31 -2.81 10.34
C LYS A 45 14.79 -1.92 9.20
N PHE A 46 15.88 -2.30 8.52
CA PHE A 46 16.39 -1.55 7.38
C PHE A 46 15.32 -1.40 6.30
N TYR A 47 14.63 -2.48 5.95
CA TYR A 47 13.58 -2.43 4.94
C TYR A 47 12.37 -1.60 5.39
N VAL A 48 11.92 -1.73 6.65
CA VAL A 48 10.82 -0.91 7.17
C VAL A 48 11.14 0.58 7.02
N VAL A 49 12.29 1.01 7.47
CA VAL A 49 12.69 2.43 7.43
C VAL A 49 12.88 2.93 6.00
N THR A 50 13.65 2.19 5.18
CA THR A 50 13.95 2.63 3.81
C THR A 50 12.73 2.68 2.92
N THR A 51 11.81 1.72 3.05
CA THR A 51 10.57 1.73 2.27
C THR A 51 9.62 2.84 2.71
N GLN A 52 9.56 3.18 4.00
CA GLN A 52 8.77 4.33 4.46
C GLN A 52 9.31 5.65 3.91
N ILE A 53 10.63 5.86 3.98
CA ILE A 53 11.25 7.05 3.43
C ILE A 53 11.05 7.09 1.90
N ALA A 54 11.28 5.98 1.19
CA ALA A 54 11.07 5.91 -0.25
C ALA A 54 9.61 6.19 -0.64
N THR A 55 8.64 5.64 0.12
CA THR A 55 7.21 5.93 -0.08
C THR A 55 6.89 7.39 0.15
N GLY A 56 7.45 7.99 1.21
CA GLY A 56 7.25 9.41 1.50
C GLY A 56 7.82 10.31 0.42
N VAL A 57 9.05 10.05 -0.04
CA VAL A 57 9.66 10.78 -1.17
C VAL A 57 8.81 10.61 -2.44
N ALA A 58 8.37 9.39 -2.74
CA ALA A 58 7.55 9.13 -3.92
C ALA A 58 6.20 9.87 -3.86
N PHE A 59 5.53 9.96 -2.71
CA PHE A 59 4.33 10.80 -2.56
C PHE A 59 4.61 12.29 -2.80
N GLY A 60 5.75 12.80 -2.31
CA GLY A 60 6.18 14.17 -2.61
C GLY A 60 6.40 14.40 -4.12
N LEU A 61 7.01 13.42 -4.80
CA LEU A 61 7.20 13.48 -6.25
C LEU A 61 5.88 13.35 -7.02
N VAL A 62 4.90 12.58 -6.54
CA VAL A 62 3.52 12.60 -7.08
C VAL A 62 2.94 14.00 -6.95
N ALA A 63 3.02 14.64 -5.77
CA ALA A 63 2.53 16.00 -5.58
C ALA A 63 3.13 16.98 -6.60
N LEU A 64 4.45 16.95 -6.77
CA LEU A 64 5.14 17.82 -7.72
C LEU A 64 4.81 17.50 -9.18
N SER A 65 4.62 16.23 -9.52
CA SER A 65 4.28 15.82 -10.89
C SER A 65 2.94 16.37 -11.38
N LEU A 66 2.00 16.65 -10.47
CA LEU A 66 0.69 17.22 -10.82
C LEU A 66 0.76 18.62 -11.48
N THR A 67 1.91 19.28 -11.41
CA THR A 67 2.14 20.57 -12.10
C THR A 67 2.70 20.41 -13.50
N MET A 68 3.06 19.19 -13.91
CA MET A 68 3.70 18.91 -15.21
C MET A 68 2.64 18.71 -16.30
N GLU A 69 3.00 18.95 -17.55
CA GLU A 69 2.13 18.72 -18.70
C GLU A 69 1.73 17.24 -18.83
N HIS A 70 2.69 16.33 -18.63
CA HIS A 70 2.47 14.88 -18.66
C HIS A 70 2.27 14.26 -17.27
N PHE A 71 1.55 14.98 -16.38
CA PHE A 71 1.41 14.62 -14.97
C PHE A 71 0.93 13.19 -14.75
N PHE A 72 0.02 12.69 -15.57
CA PHE A 72 -0.59 11.37 -15.37
C PHE A 72 0.45 10.25 -15.39
N LEU A 73 1.27 10.18 -16.46
CA LEU A 73 2.28 9.14 -16.61
C LEU A 73 3.34 9.22 -15.49
N VAL A 74 3.79 10.43 -15.19
CA VAL A 74 4.79 10.66 -14.13
C VAL A 74 4.24 10.28 -12.75
N ALA A 75 3.00 10.67 -12.46
CA ALA A 75 2.32 10.28 -11.22
C ALA A 75 2.15 8.75 -11.10
N ILE A 76 1.77 8.07 -12.19
CA ILE A 76 1.64 6.60 -12.22
C ILE A 76 2.99 5.93 -11.92
N ILE A 77 4.09 6.41 -12.49
CA ILE A 77 5.44 5.87 -12.22
C ILE A 77 5.77 5.99 -10.72
N PHE A 78 5.56 7.16 -10.11
CA PHE A 78 5.83 7.32 -8.68
C PHE A 78 4.85 6.54 -7.80
N LEU A 79 3.58 6.43 -8.19
CA LEU A 79 2.61 5.56 -7.50
C LEU A 79 2.99 4.07 -7.61
N ALA A 80 3.60 3.64 -8.71
CA ALA A 80 4.15 2.29 -8.81
C ALA A 80 5.34 2.08 -7.83
N VAL A 81 6.19 3.10 -7.64
CA VAL A 81 7.23 3.07 -6.59
C VAL A 81 6.60 2.99 -5.20
N VAL A 82 5.55 3.77 -4.92
CA VAL A 82 4.78 3.68 -3.66
C VAL A 82 4.24 2.26 -3.45
N ALA A 83 3.67 1.66 -4.49
CA ALA A 83 3.08 0.33 -4.43
C ALA A 83 4.14 -0.76 -4.15
N PHE A 84 5.27 -0.72 -4.86
CA PHE A 84 6.37 -1.67 -4.66
C PHE A 84 7.02 -1.50 -3.28
N SER A 85 7.26 -0.26 -2.87
CA SER A 85 7.77 0.05 -1.53
C SER A 85 6.77 -0.39 -0.45
N GLY A 86 5.47 -0.14 -0.63
CA GLY A 86 4.42 -0.56 0.29
C GLY A 86 4.33 -2.08 0.43
N ALA A 87 4.38 -2.82 -0.67
CA ALA A 87 4.38 -4.28 -0.65
C ALA A 87 5.63 -4.85 0.04
N THR A 88 6.80 -4.23 -0.16
CA THR A 88 8.05 -4.60 0.50
C THR A 88 8.03 -4.24 1.99
N HIS A 89 7.50 -3.07 2.33
CA HIS A 89 7.30 -2.63 3.71
C HIS A 89 6.43 -3.62 4.50
N ASP A 90 5.35 -4.08 3.91
CA ASP A 90 4.41 -5.03 4.50
C ASP A 90 5.12 -6.36 4.84
N ILE A 91 5.91 -6.91 3.90
CA ILE A 91 6.75 -8.10 4.15
C ILE A 91 7.72 -7.85 5.32
N ALA A 92 8.35 -6.68 5.35
CA ALA A 92 9.33 -6.36 6.38
C ALA A 92 8.68 -6.19 7.76
N CYS A 93 7.51 -5.56 7.84
CA CYS A 93 6.73 -5.42 9.07
C CYS A 93 6.28 -6.76 9.62
N ASP A 94 5.75 -7.65 8.77
CA ASP A 94 5.39 -9.01 9.16
C ASP A 94 6.62 -9.77 9.67
N GLY A 95 7.77 -9.58 9.02
CA GLY A 95 9.04 -10.17 9.46
C GLY A 95 9.52 -9.66 10.81
N VAL A 96 9.35 -8.37 11.13
CA VAL A 96 9.62 -7.81 12.47
C VAL A 96 8.65 -8.40 13.49
N TYR A 97 7.35 -8.41 13.18
CA TYR A 97 6.32 -8.94 14.06
C TYR A 97 6.58 -10.41 14.44
N MET A 98 6.88 -11.25 13.46
CA MET A 98 7.16 -12.67 13.68
C MET A 98 8.52 -12.91 14.35
N GLY A 99 9.51 -12.06 14.12
CA GLY A 99 10.87 -12.25 14.63
C GLY A 99 11.08 -11.73 16.04
N GLU A 100 10.34 -10.69 16.43
CA GLU A 100 10.52 -10.03 17.73
C GLU A 100 9.51 -10.46 18.79
N LEU A 101 8.39 -11.05 18.40
CA LEU A 101 7.32 -11.47 19.31
C LEU A 101 7.25 -12.98 19.43
N SER A 102 7.14 -13.48 20.69
CA SER A 102 6.82 -14.88 20.93
C SER A 102 5.42 -15.25 20.41
N THR A 103 5.16 -16.53 20.14
CA THR A 103 3.85 -17.00 19.66
C THR A 103 2.68 -16.54 20.56
N ALA A 104 2.88 -16.52 21.88
CA ALA A 104 1.87 -16.04 22.83
C ALA A 104 1.63 -14.52 22.68
N GLN A 105 2.68 -13.74 22.46
CA GLN A 105 2.57 -12.29 22.21
C GLN A 105 1.93 -12.02 20.85
N GLN A 106 2.28 -12.76 19.80
CA GLN A 106 1.64 -12.66 18.49
C GLN A 106 0.13 -12.89 18.60
N ALA A 107 -0.30 -13.95 19.29
CA ALA A 107 -1.71 -14.21 19.52
C ALA A 107 -2.42 -13.10 20.31
N LYS A 108 -1.72 -12.48 21.28
CA LYS A 108 -2.26 -11.38 22.09
C LYS A 108 -2.45 -10.09 21.27
N TYR A 109 -1.50 -9.77 20.37
CA TYR A 109 -1.46 -8.47 19.68
C TYR A 109 -2.07 -8.49 18.27
N ILE A 110 -2.43 -9.65 17.73
CA ILE A 110 -3.00 -9.74 16.37
C ILE A 110 -4.29 -8.93 16.20
N GLY A 111 -5.10 -8.84 17.26
CA GLY A 111 -6.31 -8.01 17.27
C GLY A 111 -6.00 -6.51 17.13
N TRP A 112 -4.95 -6.03 17.76
CA TRP A 112 -4.49 -4.65 17.65
C TRP A 112 -3.96 -4.33 16.25
N GLN A 113 -3.21 -5.25 15.64
CA GLN A 113 -2.75 -5.10 14.26
C GLN A 113 -3.94 -4.92 13.31
N GLY A 114 -4.97 -5.75 13.44
CA GLY A 114 -6.20 -5.62 12.65
C GLY A 114 -6.96 -4.33 12.91
N ALA A 115 -7.06 -3.89 14.18
CA ALA A 115 -7.71 -2.65 14.56
C ALA A 115 -7.00 -1.42 13.94
N PHE A 116 -5.68 -1.31 14.08
CA PHE A 116 -4.91 -0.21 13.50
C PHE A 116 -4.94 -0.21 11.98
N TYR A 117 -4.92 -1.40 11.34
CA TYR A 117 -5.11 -1.51 9.89
C TYR A 117 -6.45 -0.92 9.44
N ASN A 118 -7.55 -1.25 10.15
CA ASN A 118 -8.87 -0.72 9.81
C ASN A 118 -8.99 0.78 10.09
N ILE A 119 -8.41 1.29 11.18
CA ILE A 119 -8.35 2.73 11.46
C ILE A 119 -7.61 3.46 10.34
N ALA A 120 -6.43 2.98 9.95
CA ALA A 120 -5.66 3.56 8.86
C ALA A 120 -6.42 3.52 7.52
N LYS A 121 -7.11 2.41 7.25
CA LYS A 121 -7.96 2.27 6.05
C LYS A 121 -9.09 3.30 6.04
N ILE A 122 -9.80 3.48 7.14
CA ILE A 122 -10.88 4.49 7.27
C ILE A 122 -10.32 5.90 7.12
N ALA A 123 -9.20 6.20 7.78
CA ALA A 123 -8.54 7.49 7.66
C ALA A 123 -8.11 7.79 6.21
N ALA A 124 -7.54 6.80 5.52
CA ALA A 124 -7.08 6.97 4.14
C ALA A 124 -8.23 7.03 3.11
N THR A 125 -9.29 6.23 3.29
CA THR A 125 -10.39 6.19 2.32
C THR A 125 -11.51 7.18 2.62
N GLY A 126 -11.77 7.49 3.89
CA GLY A 126 -12.77 8.44 4.32
C GLY A 126 -12.16 9.83 4.61
N GLY A 127 -11.16 9.88 5.49
CA GLY A 127 -10.57 11.13 5.94
C GLY A 127 -9.88 11.93 4.82
N LEU A 128 -9.03 11.28 4.01
CA LEU A 128 -8.36 11.98 2.91
C LEU A 128 -9.33 12.39 1.79
N VAL A 129 -10.36 11.58 1.52
CA VAL A 129 -11.38 11.92 0.53
C VAL A 129 -12.23 13.09 1.01
N TYR A 130 -12.63 13.11 2.29
CA TYR A 130 -13.32 14.24 2.89
C TYR A 130 -12.46 15.51 2.82
N LEU A 131 -11.19 15.40 3.19
CA LEU A 131 -10.25 16.52 3.11
C LEU A 131 -10.08 17.03 1.68
N SER A 132 -10.06 16.12 0.68
CA SER A 132 -9.98 16.52 -0.72
C SER A 132 -11.18 17.36 -1.13
N GLY A 133 -12.40 16.93 -0.78
CA GLY A 133 -13.62 17.69 -1.05
C GLY A 133 -13.59 19.07 -0.41
N TYR A 134 -13.24 19.16 0.87
CA TYR A 134 -13.10 20.41 1.59
C TYR A 134 -12.08 21.37 0.94
N LEU A 135 -10.91 20.86 0.58
CA LEU A 135 -9.87 21.67 -0.07
C LEU A 135 -10.27 22.13 -1.48
N ILE A 136 -10.92 21.25 -2.25
CA ILE A 136 -11.42 21.60 -3.59
C ILE A 136 -12.43 22.74 -3.48
N GLU A 137 -13.40 22.65 -2.57
CA GLU A 137 -14.36 23.71 -2.33
C GLU A 137 -13.66 25.03 -1.93
N ARG A 138 -12.67 24.94 -1.04
CA ARG A 138 -11.90 26.11 -0.58
C ARG A 138 -11.07 26.77 -1.68
N PHE A 139 -10.56 26.01 -2.64
CA PHE A 139 -9.75 26.50 -3.75
C PHE A 139 -10.57 26.88 -4.98
N THR A 140 -11.85 26.54 -5.02
CA THR A 140 -12.73 26.96 -6.11
C THR A 140 -13.16 28.39 -5.86
N PRO A 141 -12.85 29.36 -6.78
CA PRO A 141 -13.27 30.74 -6.63
C PRO A 141 -14.80 30.86 -6.60
N ALA A 142 -15.33 31.78 -5.81
CA ALA A 142 -16.77 32.00 -5.72
C ALA A 142 -17.34 32.36 -7.10
N GLY A 143 -18.36 31.60 -7.54
CA GLY A 143 -19.00 31.78 -8.84
C GLY A 143 -18.24 31.23 -10.05
N ALA A 144 -17.09 30.56 -9.85
CA ALA A 144 -16.38 29.92 -10.94
C ALA A 144 -17.13 28.68 -11.42
N THR A 145 -17.46 28.63 -12.71
CA THR A 145 -18.11 27.47 -13.37
C THR A 145 -17.25 26.90 -14.50
N ASP A 146 -16.05 27.43 -14.71
CA ASP A 146 -15.16 27.00 -15.76
C ASP A 146 -14.35 25.74 -15.38
N ALA A 147 -14.06 24.90 -16.38
CA ALA A 147 -13.31 23.66 -16.20
C ALA A 147 -11.87 23.91 -15.73
N ALA A 148 -11.27 25.06 -16.08
CA ALA A 148 -9.91 25.41 -15.70
C ALA A 148 -9.80 25.69 -14.20
N ALA A 149 -10.75 26.43 -13.62
CA ALA A 149 -10.80 26.66 -12.18
C ALA A 149 -11.01 25.35 -11.40
N ALA A 150 -11.90 24.47 -11.88
CA ALA A 150 -12.12 23.15 -11.28
C ALA A 150 -10.86 22.28 -11.31
N PHE A 151 -10.14 22.26 -12.44
CA PHE A 151 -8.87 21.54 -12.58
C PHE A 151 -7.82 22.06 -11.59
N LEU A 152 -7.65 23.39 -11.50
CA LEU A 152 -6.68 24.01 -10.59
C LEU A 152 -7.01 23.72 -9.12
N ALA A 153 -8.29 23.81 -8.74
CA ALA A 153 -8.74 23.50 -7.39
C ALA A 153 -8.44 22.03 -7.02
N ASN A 154 -8.77 21.09 -7.90
CA ASN A 154 -8.45 19.66 -7.73
C ASN A 154 -6.95 19.42 -7.62
N ARG A 155 -6.16 19.98 -8.53
CA ARG A 155 -4.70 19.87 -8.53
C ARG A 155 -4.11 20.32 -7.21
N ASN A 156 -4.46 21.53 -6.76
CA ASN A 156 -3.91 22.11 -5.54
C ASN A 156 -4.33 21.30 -4.29
N ALA A 157 -5.57 20.83 -4.23
CA ALA A 157 -6.06 19.99 -3.14
C ALA A 157 -5.26 18.68 -3.06
N TRP A 158 -5.08 17.97 -4.17
CA TRP A 158 -4.35 16.71 -4.19
C TRP A 158 -2.86 16.88 -4.00
N MET A 159 -2.26 17.98 -4.42
CA MET A 159 -0.87 18.31 -4.09
C MET A 159 -0.67 18.42 -2.57
N ILE A 160 -1.57 19.08 -1.85
CA ILE A 160 -1.51 19.18 -0.39
C ILE A 160 -1.67 17.81 0.25
N ILE A 161 -2.64 17.01 -0.19
CA ILE A 161 -2.87 15.67 0.36
C ILE A 161 -1.64 14.77 0.18
N MET A 162 -1.08 14.73 -1.02
CA MET A 162 0.14 13.96 -1.30
C MET A 162 1.34 14.50 -0.50
N GLY A 163 1.44 15.81 -0.30
CA GLY A 163 2.43 16.45 0.57
C GLY A 163 2.27 16.03 2.03
N ILE A 164 1.07 16.00 2.56
CA ILE A 164 0.77 15.51 3.93
C ILE A 164 1.20 14.05 4.07
N LEU A 165 0.85 13.20 3.12
CA LEU A 165 1.26 11.78 3.11
C LEU A 165 2.78 11.63 3.03
N SER A 166 3.45 12.46 2.21
CA SER A 166 4.90 12.49 2.10
C SER A 166 5.55 12.78 3.45
N VAL A 167 5.16 13.88 4.09
CA VAL A 167 5.71 14.29 5.39
C VAL A 167 5.42 13.23 6.46
N ALA A 168 4.20 12.69 6.51
CA ALA A 168 3.81 11.68 7.48
C ALA A 168 4.67 10.41 7.34
N MET A 169 4.87 9.91 6.11
CA MET A 169 5.66 8.69 5.86
C MET A 169 7.14 8.90 6.17
N ILE A 170 7.70 10.06 5.83
CA ILE A 170 9.09 10.41 6.16
C ILE A 170 9.25 10.52 7.68
N ALA A 171 8.35 11.21 8.36
CA ALA A 171 8.38 11.35 9.82
C ALA A 171 8.27 9.99 10.53
N LEU A 172 7.39 9.09 10.07
CA LEU A 172 7.30 7.72 10.56
C LEU A 172 8.57 6.93 10.29
N GLY A 173 9.19 7.10 9.13
CA GLY A 173 10.48 6.48 8.81
C GLY A 173 11.56 6.89 9.81
N PHE A 174 11.69 8.19 10.08
CA PHE A 174 12.62 8.70 11.12
C PHE A 174 12.28 8.18 12.50
N TYR A 175 11.00 8.19 12.90
CA TYR A 175 10.56 7.63 14.17
C TYR A 175 10.98 6.17 14.34
N HIS A 176 10.82 5.35 13.31
CA HIS A 176 11.16 3.93 13.32
C HIS A 176 12.68 3.66 13.35
N ILE A 177 13.52 4.61 12.95
CA ILE A 177 14.97 4.48 13.16
C ILE A 177 15.30 4.30 14.65
N PHE A 178 14.60 5.00 15.52
CA PHE A 178 14.88 5.01 16.97
C PHE A 178 14.11 3.94 17.74
N ILE A 179 12.87 3.65 17.34
CA ILE A 179 11.97 2.79 18.13
C ILE A 179 12.07 1.31 17.75
N LEU A 180 12.26 1.00 16.45
CA LEU A 180 12.30 -0.39 16.05
C LEU A 180 13.56 -1.10 16.58
N PRO A 181 13.42 -2.32 17.13
CA PRO A 181 14.55 -3.11 17.53
C PRO A 181 15.45 -3.42 16.33
N GLY A 182 16.73 -3.13 16.46
CA GLY A 182 17.75 -3.44 15.46
C GLY A 182 18.42 -4.76 15.81
N ARG A 183 17.81 -5.89 15.47
CA ARG A 183 18.53 -7.15 15.61
C ARG A 183 19.62 -7.20 14.53
N SER A 184 20.85 -7.01 14.96
CA SER A 184 22.01 -7.23 14.11
C SER A 184 22.09 -8.70 13.76
N LYS A 185 22.17 -9.04 12.47
CA LYS A 185 22.47 -10.42 12.06
C LYS A 185 23.82 -10.80 12.65
N SER A 186 23.93 -11.98 13.26
CA SER A 186 25.21 -12.47 13.72
C SER A 186 26.17 -12.65 12.54
N ALA A 187 27.48 -12.64 12.80
CA ALA A 187 28.47 -12.86 11.75
C ALA A 187 28.24 -14.22 11.02
N ALA A 188 27.76 -15.23 11.73
CA ALA A 188 27.40 -16.51 11.16
C ALA A 188 26.17 -16.44 10.23
N GLU A 189 25.13 -15.66 10.61
CA GLU A 189 23.95 -15.44 9.77
C GLU A 189 24.28 -14.63 8.52
N VAL A 190 25.19 -13.65 8.63
CA VAL A 190 25.69 -12.87 7.49
C VAL A 190 26.51 -13.74 6.55
N ALA A 191 27.40 -14.59 7.07
CA ALA A 191 28.19 -15.51 6.28
C ALA A 191 27.31 -16.55 5.57
N ALA A 192 26.32 -17.11 6.27
CA ALA A 192 25.36 -18.04 5.69
C ALA A 192 24.48 -17.37 4.60
N ALA A 193 24.10 -16.12 4.77
CA ALA A 193 23.35 -15.37 3.76
C ALA A 193 24.21 -15.11 2.50
N HIS A 194 25.50 -14.78 2.65
CA HIS A 194 26.41 -14.55 1.51
C HIS A 194 26.78 -15.83 0.75
N SER A 195 26.72 -16.99 1.40
CA SER A 195 26.97 -18.28 0.74
C SER A 195 25.77 -18.81 -0.05
N ARG A 196 24.58 -18.24 0.14
CA ARG A 196 23.37 -18.64 -0.59
C ARG A 196 23.35 -18.02 -1.99
N THR A 197 23.15 -18.86 -2.98
CA THR A 197 22.93 -18.41 -4.36
C THR A 197 21.45 -18.15 -4.63
N ALA A 198 21.16 -17.38 -5.69
CA ALA A 198 19.76 -17.17 -6.11
C ALA A 198 19.03 -18.49 -6.44
N SER A 199 19.78 -19.49 -6.92
CA SER A 199 19.24 -20.82 -7.17
C SER A 199 18.84 -21.56 -5.88
N ASP A 200 19.59 -21.38 -4.80
CA ASP A 200 19.26 -22.00 -3.50
C ASP A 200 17.98 -21.37 -2.93
N VAL A 201 17.84 -20.06 -3.03
CA VAL A 201 16.63 -19.35 -2.62
C VAL A 201 15.42 -19.78 -3.45
N MET A 202 15.58 -19.94 -4.75
CA MET A 202 14.50 -20.41 -5.62
C MET A 202 14.10 -21.86 -5.31
N ARG A 203 15.05 -22.72 -5.03
CA ARG A 203 14.81 -24.11 -4.61
C ARG A 203 14.08 -24.18 -3.26
N GLU A 204 14.48 -23.34 -2.30
CA GLU A 204 13.82 -23.23 -1.01
C GLU A 204 12.38 -22.71 -1.17
N LEU A 205 12.18 -21.66 -1.96
CA LEU A 205 10.85 -21.15 -2.30
C LEU A 205 9.95 -22.23 -2.90
N TRP A 206 10.49 -23.00 -3.86
CA TRP A 206 9.76 -24.09 -4.48
C TRP A 206 9.42 -25.21 -3.48
N SER A 207 10.35 -25.54 -2.57
CA SER A 207 10.10 -26.53 -1.52
C SER A 207 9.02 -26.09 -0.54
N VAL A 208 9.01 -24.81 -0.16
CA VAL A 208 7.99 -24.21 0.71
C VAL A 208 6.62 -24.19 0.02
N LEU A 209 6.55 -23.78 -1.25
CA LEU A 209 5.32 -23.83 -2.02
C LEU A 209 4.77 -25.25 -2.15
N ARG A 210 5.63 -26.22 -2.47
CA ARG A 210 5.23 -27.61 -2.55
C ARG A 210 4.73 -28.12 -1.20
N ALA A 211 5.45 -27.84 -0.11
CA ALA A 211 5.06 -28.21 1.25
C ALA A 211 3.73 -27.56 1.66
N PHE A 212 3.47 -26.32 1.22
CA PHE A 212 2.20 -25.64 1.46
C PHE A 212 1.04 -26.35 0.76
N PHE A 213 1.17 -26.63 -0.54
CA PHE A 213 0.09 -27.26 -1.32
C PHE A 213 -0.11 -28.75 -1.01
N THR A 214 0.84 -29.39 -0.35
CA THR A 214 0.73 -30.78 0.12
C THR A 214 0.18 -30.90 1.53
N LYS A 215 -0.07 -29.78 2.25
CA LYS A 215 -0.69 -29.83 3.57
C LYS A 215 -2.07 -30.47 3.52
N LYS A 216 -2.37 -31.30 4.54
CA LYS A 216 -3.70 -31.90 4.71
C LYS A 216 -4.76 -30.81 4.75
N TYR A 217 -5.81 -30.96 3.96
CA TYR A 217 -6.94 -30.04 3.84
C TYR A 217 -6.63 -28.65 3.25
N ILE A 218 -5.45 -28.38 2.69
CA ILE A 218 -5.09 -27.05 2.18
C ILE A 218 -6.09 -26.56 1.11
N TRP A 219 -6.53 -27.43 0.21
CA TRP A 219 -7.51 -27.10 -0.82
C TRP A 219 -8.87 -26.72 -0.25
N TYR A 220 -9.24 -27.31 0.90
CA TYR A 220 -10.44 -26.96 1.62
C TYR A 220 -10.35 -25.53 2.18
N TYR A 221 -9.20 -25.18 2.78
CA TYR A 221 -8.95 -23.82 3.28
C TYR A 221 -8.89 -22.79 2.15
N ILE A 222 -8.24 -23.12 1.03
CA ILE A 222 -8.19 -22.22 -0.13
C ILE A 222 -9.60 -21.99 -0.67
N ALA A 223 -10.40 -23.02 -0.87
CA ALA A 223 -11.76 -22.89 -1.35
C ALA A 223 -12.62 -22.03 -0.40
N PHE A 224 -12.50 -22.27 0.92
CA PHE A 224 -13.18 -21.46 1.93
C PHE A 224 -12.78 -19.99 1.86
N ILE A 225 -11.48 -19.69 1.79
CA ILE A 225 -10.98 -18.31 1.72
C ILE A 225 -11.47 -17.63 0.44
N VAL A 226 -11.43 -18.32 -0.69
CA VAL A 226 -11.90 -17.77 -1.99
C VAL A 226 -13.38 -17.46 -1.94
N LEU A 227 -14.20 -18.40 -1.46
CA LEU A 227 -15.66 -18.21 -1.34
C LEU A 227 -16.01 -17.09 -0.35
N TYR A 228 -15.32 -17.05 0.79
CA TYR A 228 -15.50 -15.98 1.78
C TYR A 228 -15.17 -14.60 1.20
N ARG A 229 -14.01 -14.47 0.54
CA ARG A 229 -13.59 -13.22 -0.08
C ARG A 229 -14.50 -12.80 -1.24
N PHE A 230 -14.99 -13.77 -2.00
CA PHE A 230 -15.97 -13.50 -3.05
C PHE A 230 -17.26 -12.94 -2.46
N GLY A 231 -17.80 -13.56 -1.41
CA GLY A 231 -18.99 -13.08 -0.70
C GLY A 231 -18.79 -11.67 -0.10
N GLU A 232 -17.68 -11.45 0.62
CA GLU A 232 -17.32 -10.14 1.17
C GLU A 232 -17.24 -9.06 0.07
N GLY A 233 -16.53 -9.37 -1.02
CA GLY A 233 -16.36 -8.45 -2.14
C GLY A 233 -17.68 -8.10 -2.84
N PHE A 234 -18.61 -9.05 -2.90
CA PHE A 234 -19.94 -8.85 -3.46
C PHE A 234 -20.77 -7.90 -2.59
N VAL A 235 -20.80 -8.15 -1.28
CA VAL A 235 -21.53 -7.32 -0.31
C VAL A 235 -21.03 -5.88 -0.33
N VAL A 236 -19.72 -5.67 -0.28
CA VAL A 236 -19.11 -4.34 -0.31
C VAL A 236 -19.46 -3.54 -1.57
N LYS A 237 -19.67 -4.21 -2.69
CA LYS A 237 -20.06 -3.56 -3.97
C LYS A 237 -21.55 -3.33 -4.10
N ILE A 238 -22.37 -4.28 -3.68
CA ILE A 238 -23.84 -4.23 -3.88
C ILE A 238 -24.52 -3.32 -2.87
N VAL A 239 -24.10 -3.34 -1.60
CA VAL A 239 -24.74 -2.52 -0.55
C VAL A 239 -24.79 -1.03 -0.90
N PRO A 240 -23.71 -0.37 -1.35
CA PRO A 240 -23.78 1.04 -1.77
C PRO A 240 -24.71 1.29 -2.96
N LEU A 241 -24.78 0.35 -3.91
CA LEU A 241 -25.69 0.47 -5.06
C LEU A 241 -27.15 0.34 -4.63
N PHE A 242 -27.45 -0.60 -3.75
CA PHE A 242 -28.78 -0.78 -3.19
C PHE A 242 -29.23 0.46 -2.41
N LEU A 243 -28.39 0.96 -1.51
CA LEU A 243 -28.69 2.17 -0.73
C LEU A 243 -28.85 3.42 -1.59
N LYS A 244 -28.16 3.50 -2.73
CA LYS A 244 -28.32 4.61 -3.69
C LYS A 244 -29.65 4.49 -4.44
N ALA A 245 -30.06 3.29 -4.81
CA ALA A 245 -31.35 3.05 -5.50
C ALA A 245 -32.55 3.41 -4.61
N GLU A 246 -32.52 3.05 -3.31
CA GLU A 246 -33.57 3.42 -2.35
C GLU A 246 -33.69 4.93 -2.09
N ARG A 247 -32.60 5.69 -2.24
CA ARG A 247 -32.64 7.16 -2.08
C ARG A 247 -33.13 7.87 -3.33
N ALA A 248 -33.21 7.18 -4.46
CA ALA A 248 -33.67 7.73 -5.74
C ALA A 248 -35.15 7.41 -6.05
N ALA A 249 -35.76 6.53 -5.25
CA ALA A 249 -37.20 6.21 -5.24
C ALA A 249 -37.94 7.04 -4.20
#